data_04fc89cfc02622f8068fda08f71065c1
#
_entry.id   04fc89cfc02622f8068fda08f71065c1
#
_cell.length_a   1.000
_cell.length_b   1.000
_cell.length_c   1.000
_cell.angle_alpha   90.00
_cell.angle_beta   90.00
_cell.angle_gamma   90.00
#
_symmetry.space_group_name_H-M   'P 1'
#
loop_
_entity.id
_entity.type
_entity.pdbx_description
1 polymer ?
#
loop_
_entity_poly.entity_id
_entity_poly.type
_entity_poly.pdbx_seq_one_letter_code
_entity_poly.pdbx_strand_id
1 'polypeptide(L)'
;LPPPLEGEREAYCIRMLDGVHAERARKELIEHNLRLVVYIAKKFDNTGVGVEDLISIGTIGLIKGINTFNPDKNIKLATYASRCIENEILMYLRRNSKTKLEVSIDEPLNVDWDGNELLLSDILGTEEDTITRDLEHEAECRVLLKALGRLSRREQMIVQMRFGIGTGDGEEKTQKEVADILGISQ
;
A
#
# COMPACT_ATOMS: atom_id res chain seq x y z
N LEU A 1 24.44 24.08 10.98
CA LEU A 1 24.96 23.44 9.77
C LEU A 1 26.31 24.07 9.40
N PRO A 2 27.33 23.26 9.05
CA PRO A 2 28.67 23.78 8.70
C PRO A 2 28.61 24.70 7.48
N PRO A 3 29.56 25.64 7.35
CA PRO A 3 29.65 26.51 6.17
C PRO A 3 30.06 25.68 4.93
N PRO A 4 29.79 26.19 3.71
CA PRO A 4 30.26 25.56 2.48
C PRO A 4 31.79 25.41 2.48
N LEU A 5 32.29 24.36 1.81
CA LEU A 5 33.73 24.16 1.62
C LEU A 5 34.31 25.26 0.71
N GLU A 6 35.55 25.63 1.00
CA GLU A 6 36.34 26.48 0.07
C GLU A 6 36.64 25.69 -1.20
N GLY A 7 36.73 26.42 -2.35
CA GLY A 7 36.84 25.77 -3.66
C GLY A 7 38.01 24.81 -3.82
N GLU A 8 39.16 25.08 -3.18
CA GLU A 8 40.31 24.18 -3.20
C GLU A 8 40.04 22.88 -2.40
N ARG A 9 39.35 23.03 -1.27
CA ARG A 9 38.99 21.87 -0.41
C ARG A 9 37.90 21.01 -1.06
N GLU A 10 36.92 21.65 -1.68
CA GLU A 10 35.88 20.96 -2.46
C GLU A 10 36.52 20.14 -3.59
N ALA A 11 37.40 20.76 -4.38
CA ALA A 11 38.11 20.09 -5.47
C ALA A 11 38.99 18.94 -5.00
N TYR A 12 39.61 19.07 -3.82
CA TYR A 12 40.34 17.98 -3.20
C TYR A 12 39.43 16.81 -2.83
N CYS A 13 38.31 17.06 -2.15
CA CYS A 13 37.34 16.02 -1.79
C CYS A 13 36.78 15.31 -3.03
N ILE A 14 36.46 16.04 -4.08
CA ILE A 14 35.97 15.48 -5.36
C ILE A 14 36.99 14.51 -5.95
N ARG A 15 38.27 14.85 -5.98
CA ARG A 15 39.32 13.95 -6.48
C ARG A 15 39.50 12.69 -5.64
N MET A 16 39.13 12.74 -4.36
CA MET A 16 39.27 11.60 -3.45
C MET A 16 38.04 10.65 -3.49
N LEU A 17 37.00 10.96 -4.26
CA LEU A 17 35.78 10.14 -4.34
C LEU A 17 36.03 8.72 -4.87
N ASP A 18 37.07 8.51 -5.69
CA ASP A 18 37.40 7.23 -6.28
C ASP A 18 38.58 6.50 -5.52
N GLY A 19 39.03 7.06 -4.40
CA GLY A 19 40.22 6.59 -3.68
C GLY A 19 39.89 5.86 -2.36
N VAL A 20 40.97 5.45 -1.66
CA VAL A 20 40.91 4.77 -0.35
C VAL A 20 40.17 5.63 0.72
N HIS A 21 40.12 6.94 0.56
CA HIS A 21 39.48 7.87 1.49
C HIS A 21 38.11 8.39 0.97
N ALA A 22 37.52 7.68 0.03
CA ALA A 22 36.24 8.08 -0.61
C ALA A 22 35.11 8.31 0.39
N GLU A 23 34.94 7.46 1.39
CA GLU A 23 33.88 7.62 2.39
C GLU A 23 34.04 8.90 3.22
N ARG A 24 35.28 9.23 3.60
CA ARG A 24 35.55 10.45 4.36
C ARG A 24 35.29 11.69 3.51
N ALA A 25 35.70 11.65 2.25
CA ALA A 25 35.45 12.75 1.30
C ALA A 25 33.95 12.92 1.04
N ARG A 26 33.22 11.83 0.86
CA ARG A 26 31.73 11.87 0.71
C ARG A 26 31.07 12.48 1.92
N LYS A 27 31.42 12.04 3.11
CA LYS A 27 30.88 12.58 4.36
C LYS A 27 31.11 14.09 4.46
N GLU A 28 32.31 14.55 4.22
CA GLU A 28 32.68 15.96 4.25
C GLU A 28 31.89 16.76 3.20
N LEU A 29 31.76 16.28 1.97
CA LEU A 29 30.97 16.92 0.93
C LEU A 29 29.48 16.97 1.29
N ILE A 30 28.91 15.93 1.89
CA ILE A 30 27.51 15.92 2.32
C ILE A 30 27.28 16.94 3.42
N GLU A 31 28.06 16.89 4.50
CA GLU A 31 27.90 17.76 5.66
C GLU A 31 27.95 19.24 5.30
N HIS A 32 28.88 19.62 4.44
CA HIS A 32 29.08 21.02 4.03
C HIS A 32 28.08 21.51 2.95
N ASN A 33 27.30 20.60 2.33
CA ASN A 33 26.26 20.94 1.36
C ASN A 33 24.83 20.82 1.92
N LEU A 34 24.63 20.49 3.19
CA LEU A 34 23.28 20.40 3.81
C LEU A 34 22.53 21.75 3.78
N ARG A 35 23.23 22.86 3.80
CA ARG A 35 22.60 24.20 3.67
C ARG A 35 21.91 24.37 2.31
N LEU A 36 22.48 23.78 1.26
CA LEU A 36 21.90 23.79 -0.09
C LEU A 36 20.59 22.98 -0.10
N VAL A 37 20.56 21.83 0.59
CA VAL A 37 19.34 21.02 0.74
C VAL A 37 18.23 21.82 1.39
N VAL A 38 18.51 22.48 2.52
CA VAL A 38 17.53 23.32 3.25
C VAL A 38 17.01 24.46 2.35
N TYR A 39 17.91 25.10 1.60
CA TYR A 39 17.54 26.18 0.68
C TYR A 39 16.58 25.68 -0.42
N ILE A 40 16.84 24.52 -0.99
CA ILE A 40 16.00 23.93 -2.03
C ILE A 40 14.68 23.43 -1.45
N ALA A 41 14.71 22.72 -0.31
CA ALA A 41 13.50 22.21 0.34
C ALA A 41 12.49 23.32 0.65
N LYS A 42 12.95 24.48 1.10
CA LYS A 42 12.09 25.66 1.34
C LYS A 42 11.33 26.16 0.10
N LYS A 43 11.81 25.89 -1.11
CA LYS A 43 11.07 26.25 -2.34
C LYS A 43 9.81 25.38 -2.55
N PHE A 44 9.74 24.24 -1.87
CA PHE A 44 8.63 23.30 -1.97
C PHE A 44 7.68 23.34 -0.76
N ASP A 45 7.80 24.35 0.11
CA ASP A 45 7.00 24.49 1.33
C ASP A 45 5.47 24.48 1.06
N ASN A 46 5.05 24.98 -0.09
CA ASN A 46 3.63 25.06 -0.49
C ASN A 46 3.03 23.73 -0.99
N THR A 47 3.73 22.61 -0.83
CA THR A 47 3.28 21.31 -1.39
C THR A 47 2.41 20.51 -0.42
N GLY A 48 2.27 20.96 0.83
CA GLY A 48 1.54 20.26 1.88
C GLY A 48 2.36 19.16 2.60
N VAL A 49 3.64 19.00 2.23
CA VAL A 49 4.59 18.10 2.91
C VAL A 49 5.43 18.94 3.89
N GLY A 50 5.67 18.40 5.09
CA GLY A 50 6.50 19.08 6.10
C GLY A 50 7.90 19.39 5.58
N VAL A 51 8.42 20.58 5.92
CA VAL A 51 9.77 21.02 5.48
C VAL A 51 10.85 20.07 5.95
N GLU A 52 10.70 19.45 7.12
CA GLU A 52 11.63 18.48 7.67
C GLU A 52 11.71 17.20 6.84
N ASP A 53 10.55 16.73 6.34
CA ASP A 53 10.48 15.59 5.43
C ASP A 53 11.13 15.92 4.08
N LEU A 54 10.84 17.12 3.56
CA LEU A 54 11.46 17.60 2.32
C LEU A 54 12.98 17.71 2.43
N ILE A 55 13.51 18.14 3.59
CA ILE A 55 14.95 18.17 3.88
C ILE A 55 15.52 16.75 3.91
N SER A 56 14.84 15.81 4.55
CA SER A 56 15.26 14.42 4.62
C SER A 56 15.34 13.78 3.23
N ILE A 57 14.30 13.97 2.42
CA ILE A 57 14.23 13.51 1.03
C ILE A 57 15.31 14.20 0.17
N GLY A 58 15.46 15.51 0.30
CA GLY A 58 16.48 16.29 -0.40
C GLY A 58 17.89 15.82 -0.04
N THR A 59 18.12 15.40 1.21
CA THR A 59 19.41 14.84 1.65
C THR A 59 19.72 13.53 0.94
N ILE A 60 18.73 12.67 0.70
CA ILE A 60 18.88 11.46 -0.12
C ILE A 60 19.29 11.84 -1.55
N GLY A 61 18.66 12.89 -2.11
CA GLY A 61 19.00 13.43 -3.43
C GLY A 61 20.44 13.95 -3.50
N LEU A 62 20.91 14.65 -2.45
CA LEU A 62 22.29 15.13 -2.33
C LEU A 62 23.27 13.95 -2.31
N ILE A 63 23.01 12.91 -1.49
CA ILE A 63 23.86 11.70 -1.39
C ILE A 63 23.95 11.02 -2.76
N LYS A 64 22.83 10.82 -3.44
CA LYS A 64 22.82 10.25 -4.80
C LYS A 64 23.61 11.11 -5.77
N GLY A 65 23.45 12.45 -5.69
CA GLY A 65 24.20 13.40 -6.51
C GLY A 65 25.70 13.29 -6.31
N ILE A 66 26.20 13.25 -5.07
CA ILE A 66 27.63 13.13 -4.77
C ILE A 66 28.17 11.78 -5.27
N ASN A 67 27.42 10.70 -5.11
CA ASN A 67 27.84 9.36 -5.55
C ASN A 67 27.92 9.19 -7.08
N THR A 68 27.14 9.97 -7.82
CA THR A 68 27.08 9.91 -9.29
C THR A 68 27.74 11.07 -9.99
N PHE A 69 28.37 11.96 -9.22
CA PHE A 69 29.04 13.13 -9.75
C PHE A 69 30.27 12.74 -10.57
N ASN A 70 30.35 13.28 -11.79
CA ASN A 70 31.52 13.12 -12.65
C ASN A 70 32.17 14.49 -12.88
N PRO A 71 33.41 14.69 -12.36
CA PRO A 71 34.13 15.94 -12.51
C PRO A 71 34.52 16.26 -13.95
N ASP A 72 34.65 15.27 -14.85
CA ASP A 72 35.08 15.44 -16.23
C ASP A 72 34.05 16.23 -17.08
N LYS A 73 32.81 16.30 -16.63
CA LYS A 73 31.73 17.01 -17.32
C LYS A 73 31.78 18.53 -17.20
N ASN A 74 32.78 19.07 -16.51
CA ASN A 74 33.00 20.53 -16.35
C ASN A 74 31.78 21.29 -15.78
N ILE A 75 31.02 20.63 -14.90
CA ILE A 75 29.86 21.17 -14.18
C ILE A 75 30.22 21.31 -12.71
N LYS A 76 29.82 22.41 -12.06
CA LYS A 76 30.02 22.56 -10.61
C LYS A 76 29.17 21.56 -9.82
N LEU A 77 29.76 20.99 -8.74
CA LEU A 77 29.05 20.06 -7.87
C LEU A 77 27.72 20.61 -7.37
N ALA A 78 27.69 21.85 -6.91
CA ALA A 78 26.48 22.49 -6.41
C ALA A 78 25.35 22.54 -7.46
N THR A 79 25.68 22.77 -8.74
CA THR A 79 24.70 22.78 -9.84
C THR A 79 24.13 21.39 -10.08
N TYR A 80 24.97 20.37 -10.09
CA TYR A 80 24.54 18.99 -10.28
C TYR A 80 23.73 18.48 -9.08
N ALA A 81 24.24 18.71 -7.86
CA ALA A 81 23.56 18.33 -6.62
C ALA A 81 22.19 18.99 -6.49
N SER A 82 22.06 20.29 -6.84
CA SER A 82 20.76 20.97 -6.84
C SER A 82 19.72 20.25 -7.69
N ARG A 83 20.08 19.80 -8.88
CA ARG A 83 19.20 19.03 -9.77
C ARG A 83 18.81 17.68 -9.18
N CYS A 84 19.77 16.99 -8.55
CA CYS A 84 19.51 15.71 -7.89
C CYS A 84 18.55 15.88 -6.71
N ILE A 85 18.74 16.92 -5.89
CA ILE A 85 17.87 17.25 -4.75
C ILE A 85 16.45 17.58 -5.25
N GLU A 86 16.31 18.48 -6.22
CA GLU A 86 15.02 18.85 -6.82
C GLU A 86 14.30 17.62 -7.40
N ASN A 87 15.00 16.79 -8.15
CA ASN A 87 14.42 15.59 -8.75
C ASN A 87 13.93 14.57 -7.70
N GLU A 88 14.67 14.36 -6.61
CA GLU A 88 14.26 13.44 -5.55
C GLU A 88 13.00 13.95 -4.84
N ILE A 89 12.93 15.26 -4.54
CA ILE A 89 11.73 15.89 -3.96
C ILE A 89 10.55 15.75 -4.93
N LEU A 90 10.72 16.06 -6.22
CA LEU A 90 9.66 15.94 -7.21
C LEU A 90 9.18 14.50 -7.39
N MET A 91 10.08 13.51 -7.36
CA MET A 91 9.71 12.10 -7.39
C MET A 91 8.86 11.70 -6.19
N TYR A 92 9.23 12.15 -5.00
CA TYR A 92 8.46 11.92 -3.79
C TYR A 92 7.05 12.54 -3.89
N LEU A 93 6.96 13.80 -4.31
CA LEU A 93 5.68 14.49 -4.48
C LEU A 93 4.77 13.79 -5.49
N ARG A 94 5.31 13.26 -6.59
CA ARG A 94 4.54 12.48 -7.57
C ARG A 94 4.02 11.16 -6.99
N ARG A 95 4.80 10.48 -6.17
CA ARG A 95 4.34 9.27 -5.47
C ARG A 95 3.23 9.60 -4.49
N ASN A 96 3.42 10.63 -3.68
CA ASN A 96 2.46 11.07 -2.67
C ASN A 96 1.20 11.71 -3.25
N SER A 97 1.20 12.11 -4.52
CA SER A 97 -0.02 12.65 -5.14
C SER A 97 -1.16 11.65 -5.22
N LYS A 98 -0.85 10.35 -5.24
CA LYS A 98 -1.84 9.28 -5.23
C LYS A 98 -2.48 9.09 -3.84
N THR A 99 -1.69 9.30 -2.78
CA THR A 99 -2.14 9.16 -1.39
C THR A 99 -2.80 10.43 -0.84
N LYS A 100 -2.77 11.52 -1.59
CA LYS A 100 -3.34 12.81 -1.17
C LYS A 100 -4.87 12.79 -0.98
N LEU A 101 -5.54 11.79 -1.55
CA LEU A 101 -6.98 11.56 -1.42
C LEU A 101 -7.32 10.51 -0.35
N GLU A 102 -6.32 9.95 0.32
CA GLU A 102 -6.54 9.03 1.43
C GLU A 102 -7.07 9.82 2.63
N VAL A 103 -8.14 9.30 3.23
CA VAL A 103 -8.77 9.83 4.44
C VAL A 103 -8.35 8.93 5.59
N SER A 104 -8.03 9.50 6.74
CA SER A 104 -7.70 8.70 7.93
C SER A 104 -8.92 7.91 8.38
N ILE A 105 -8.75 6.64 8.72
CA ILE A 105 -9.81 5.80 9.28
C ILE A 105 -10.26 6.30 10.66
N ASP A 106 -9.37 7.03 11.35
CA ASP A 106 -9.64 7.66 12.65
C ASP A 106 -10.15 9.11 12.50
N GLU A 107 -10.49 9.55 11.28
CA GLU A 107 -11.04 10.88 11.07
C GLU A 107 -12.47 10.94 11.60
N PRO A 108 -12.78 11.91 12.49
CA PRO A 108 -14.12 12.07 13.02
C PRO A 108 -15.08 12.57 11.92
N LEU A 109 -16.11 11.79 11.65
CA LEU A 109 -17.17 12.15 10.70
C LEU A 109 -18.16 13.14 11.30
N ASN A 110 -18.40 13.03 12.60
CA ASN A 110 -19.29 13.91 13.34
C ASN A 110 -18.89 13.96 14.82
N VAL A 111 -19.13 15.10 15.45
CA VAL A 111 -18.96 15.29 16.88
C VAL A 111 -20.31 15.65 17.48
N ASP A 112 -20.77 14.89 18.44
CA ASP A 112 -22.00 15.08 19.20
C ASP A 112 -21.91 16.29 20.14
N TRP A 113 -23.04 16.76 20.65
CA TRP A 113 -23.15 17.86 21.64
C TRP A 113 -22.45 17.54 22.96
N ASP A 114 -22.32 16.26 23.29
CA ASP A 114 -21.63 15.75 24.47
C ASP A 114 -20.14 15.53 24.24
N GLY A 115 -19.64 15.82 23.03
CA GLY A 115 -18.24 15.67 22.65
C GLY A 115 -17.83 14.25 22.25
N ASN A 116 -18.80 13.35 22.00
CA ASN A 116 -18.49 12.04 21.46
C ASN A 116 -18.20 12.15 19.97
N GLU A 117 -17.12 11.53 19.54
CA GLU A 117 -16.70 11.50 18.12
C GLU A 117 -17.15 10.20 17.47
N LEU A 118 -17.83 10.31 16.34
CA LEU A 118 -18.14 9.19 15.47
C LEU A 118 -17.01 9.08 14.44
N LEU A 119 -16.22 8.03 14.54
CA LEU A 119 -15.09 7.81 13.64
C LEU A 119 -15.52 7.05 12.36
N LEU A 120 -14.74 7.21 11.31
CA LEU A 120 -14.93 6.44 10.07
C LEU A 120 -14.79 4.93 10.34
N SER A 121 -13.91 4.54 11.27
CA SER A 121 -13.72 3.15 11.72
C SER A 121 -14.97 2.53 12.34
N ASP A 122 -15.84 3.33 12.97
CA ASP A 122 -17.05 2.81 13.62
C ASP A 122 -18.14 2.43 12.59
N ILE A 123 -18.09 3.07 11.42
CA ILE A 123 -19.03 2.82 10.32
C ILE A 123 -18.52 1.72 9.37
N LEU A 124 -17.21 1.69 9.12
CA LEU A 124 -16.56 0.71 8.26
C LEU A 124 -16.23 -0.57 9.05
N GLY A 125 -17.25 -1.29 9.48
CA GLY A 125 -17.10 -2.60 10.09
C GLY A 125 -17.43 -3.72 9.10
N THR A 126 -16.94 -4.91 9.35
CA THR A 126 -17.52 -6.14 8.80
C THR A 126 -18.77 -6.47 9.62
N GLU A 127 -19.84 -6.91 8.94
CA GLU A 127 -21.03 -7.44 9.65
C GLU A 127 -20.58 -8.49 10.68
N GLU A 128 -21.09 -8.38 11.90
CA GLU A 128 -20.71 -9.26 13.03
C GLU A 128 -20.83 -10.76 12.68
N ASP A 129 -21.78 -11.10 11.82
CA ASP A 129 -22.07 -12.47 11.42
C ASP A 129 -21.13 -13.04 10.32
N THR A 130 -20.23 -12.23 9.74
CA THR A 130 -19.41 -12.70 8.61
C THR A 130 -18.50 -13.86 8.99
N ILE A 131 -17.98 -13.89 10.23
CA ILE A 131 -17.08 -14.95 10.71
C ILE A 131 -17.85 -16.22 11.09
N THR A 132 -19.05 -16.06 11.62
CA THR A 132 -19.89 -17.20 12.06
C THR A 132 -20.69 -17.79 10.93
N ARG A 133 -20.98 -17.02 9.88
CA ARG A 133 -21.79 -17.43 8.73
C ARG A 133 -21.29 -18.70 8.03
N ASP A 134 -19.99 -18.82 7.85
CA ASP A 134 -19.40 -20.01 7.21
C ASP A 134 -19.53 -21.24 8.11
N LEU A 135 -19.39 -21.07 9.44
CA LEU A 135 -19.58 -22.16 10.42
C LEU A 135 -21.03 -22.58 10.51
N GLU A 136 -21.96 -21.63 10.50
CA GLU A 136 -23.40 -21.89 10.49
C GLU A 136 -23.81 -22.65 9.23
N HIS A 137 -23.36 -22.18 8.07
CA HIS A 137 -23.60 -22.84 6.79
C HIS A 137 -23.07 -24.28 6.77
N GLU A 138 -21.86 -24.50 7.28
CA GLU A 138 -21.29 -25.85 7.38
C GLU A 138 -22.11 -26.74 8.35
N ALA A 139 -22.57 -26.18 9.47
CA ALA A 139 -23.43 -26.89 10.42
C ALA A 139 -24.79 -27.24 9.81
N GLU A 140 -25.42 -26.32 9.09
CA GLU A 140 -26.67 -26.54 8.36
C GLU A 140 -26.53 -27.62 7.29
N CYS A 141 -25.45 -27.60 6.51
CA CYS A 141 -25.16 -28.64 5.52
C CYS A 141 -25.03 -30.03 6.17
N ARG A 142 -24.35 -30.10 7.30
CA ARG A 142 -24.22 -31.37 8.06
C ARG A 142 -25.58 -31.89 8.57
N VAL A 143 -26.43 -30.97 9.07
CA VAL A 143 -27.79 -31.34 9.53
C VAL A 143 -28.63 -31.79 8.35
N LEU A 144 -28.57 -31.12 7.20
CA LEU A 144 -29.26 -31.50 5.97
C LEU A 144 -28.86 -32.90 5.52
N LEU A 145 -27.57 -33.19 5.44
CA LEU A 145 -27.08 -34.51 5.03
C LEU A 145 -27.51 -35.62 5.98
N LYS A 146 -27.52 -35.36 7.30
CA LYS A 146 -28.07 -36.31 8.30
C LYS A 146 -29.56 -36.54 8.12
N ALA A 147 -30.32 -35.49 7.84
CA ALA A 147 -31.77 -35.59 7.59
C ALA A 147 -32.06 -36.39 6.31
N LEU A 148 -31.32 -36.14 5.24
CA LEU A 148 -31.40 -36.94 4.00
C LEU A 148 -31.12 -38.42 4.24
N GLY A 149 -30.13 -38.75 5.08
CA GLY A 149 -29.81 -40.14 5.44
C GLY A 149 -30.92 -40.89 6.21
N ARG A 150 -31.92 -40.18 6.75
CA ARG A 150 -33.08 -40.77 7.45
C ARG A 150 -34.23 -41.10 6.51
N LEU A 151 -34.21 -40.58 5.29
CA LEU A 151 -35.25 -40.83 4.29
C LEU A 151 -35.09 -42.26 3.72
N SER A 152 -36.21 -42.84 3.25
CA SER A 152 -36.16 -44.07 2.47
C SER A 152 -35.32 -43.90 1.22
N ARG A 153 -34.72 -44.94 0.70
CA ARG A 153 -33.83 -44.89 -0.48
C ARG A 153 -34.49 -44.23 -1.70
N ARG A 154 -35.80 -44.43 -1.82
CA ARG A 154 -36.60 -43.86 -2.91
C ARG A 154 -36.79 -42.34 -2.72
N GLU A 155 -37.13 -41.87 -1.52
CA GLU A 155 -37.27 -40.46 -1.19
C GLU A 155 -35.94 -39.71 -1.30
N GLN A 156 -34.88 -40.34 -0.82
CA GLN A 156 -33.52 -39.79 -0.94
C GLN A 156 -33.14 -39.56 -2.40
N MET A 157 -33.43 -40.52 -3.28
CA MET A 157 -33.15 -40.42 -4.71
C MET A 157 -33.97 -39.28 -5.36
N ILE A 158 -35.25 -39.12 -4.97
CA ILE A 158 -36.09 -38.02 -5.46
C ILE A 158 -35.52 -36.67 -5.07
N VAL A 159 -35.15 -36.50 -3.79
CA VAL A 159 -34.57 -35.22 -3.31
C VAL A 159 -33.22 -34.93 -3.95
N GLN A 160 -32.37 -35.96 -4.08
CA GLN A 160 -31.06 -35.79 -4.75
C GLN A 160 -31.21 -35.33 -6.19
N MET A 161 -32.11 -35.97 -6.96
CA MET A 161 -32.35 -35.55 -8.37
C MET A 161 -33.02 -34.19 -8.45
N ARG A 162 -33.90 -33.84 -7.52
CA ARG A 162 -34.66 -32.58 -7.53
C ARG A 162 -33.76 -31.39 -7.26
N PHE A 163 -32.81 -31.54 -6.35
CA PHE A 163 -31.92 -30.45 -5.88
C PHE A 163 -30.46 -30.61 -6.33
N GLY A 164 -30.15 -31.57 -7.17
CA GLY A 164 -28.79 -31.82 -7.63
C GLY A 164 -27.80 -32.25 -6.54
N ILE A 165 -28.27 -32.69 -5.36
CA ILE A 165 -27.43 -32.99 -4.21
C ILE A 165 -26.71 -34.35 -4.44
N GLY A 166 -25.38 -34.31 -4.62
CA GLY A 166 -24.58 -35.50 -4.79
C GLY A 166 -24.73 -36.18 -6.17
N THR A 167 -25.38 -35.53 -7.14
CA THR A 167 -25.39 -35.95 -8.53
C THR A 167 -24.08 -35.47 -9.20
N GLY A 168 -23.50 -36.30 -10.07
CA GLY A 168 -22.19 -36.01 -10.69
C GLY A 168 -22.20 -34.79 -11.59
N ASP A 169 -23.37 -34.37 -12.05
CA ASP A 169 -23.62 -33.18 -12.88
C ASP A 169 -24.05 -31.93 -12.11
N GLY A 170 -24.54 -32.12 -10.84
CA GLY A 170 -25.04 -31.03 -10.01
C GLY A 170 -26.31 -30.34 -10.54
N GLU A 171 -26.95 -30.93 -11.57
CA GLU A 171 -28.11 -30.31 -12.20
C GLU A 171 -29.43 -30.62 -11.45
N GLU A 172 -30.23 -29.57 -11.20
CA GLU A 172 -31.56 -29.69 -10.63
C GLU A 172 -32.57 -30.14 -11.69
N LYS A 173 -33.35 -31.18 -11.36
CA LYS A 173 -34.39 -31.71 -12.26
C LYS A 173 -35.79 -31.25 -11.83
N THR A 174 -36.65 -31.02 -12.80
CA THR A 174 -38.06 -30.70 -12.52
C THR A 174 -38.80 -31.88 -11.97
N GLN A 175 -39.91 -31.66 -11.27
CA GLN A 175 -40.73 -32.75 -10.71
C GLN A 175 -41.18 -33.73 -11.77
N LYS A 176 -41.51 -33.25 -12.97
CA LYS A 176 -41.92 -34.06 -14.12
C LYS A 176 -40.79 -34.96 -14.59
N GLU A 177 -39.60 -34.43 -14.77
CA GLU A 177 -38.42 -35.22 -15.17
C GLU A 177 -38.08 -36.30 -14.14
N VAL A 178 -38.14 -35.96 -12.84
CA VAL A 178 -37.92 -36.98 -11.77
C VAL A 178 -39.00 -38.04 -11.79
N ALA A 179 -40.27 -37.66 -12.01
CA ALA A 179 -41.38 -38.61 -12.11
C ALA A 179 -41.20 -39.52 -13.35
N ASP A 180 -40.81 -38.97 -14.50
CA ASP A 180 -40.56 -39.77 -15.73
C ASP A 180 -39.38 -40.72 -15.54
N ILE A 181 -38.29 -40.30 -14.88
CA ILE A 181 -37.12 -41.15 -14.61
C ILE A 181 -37.47 -42.32 -13.65
N LEU A 182 -38.27 -42.04 -12.64
CA LEU A 182 -38.62 -43.05 -11.62
C LEU A 182 -39.87 -43.89 -11.96
N GLY A 183 -40.57 -43.55 -13.06
CA GLY A 183 -41.78 -44.27 -13.48
C GLY A 183 -42.95 -44.11 -12.50
N ILE A 184 -43.11 -42.93 -11.86
CA ILE A 184 -44.15 -42.61 -10.91
C ILE A 184 -45.05 -41.50 -11.42
N SER A 185 -46.29 -41.45 -10.96
CA SER A 185 -47.12 -40.30 -11.26
C SER A 185 -46.66 -39.07 -10.45
N GLN A 186 -46.78 -37.91 -11.03
CA GLN A 186 -46.46 -36.63 -10.41
C GLN A 186 -47.27 -36.39 -9.13
#